data_b298b434c02fda5f4e8e554c4f513b91
#
_entry.id   b298b434c02fda5f4e8e554c4f513b91
#
_cell.length_a   1.000
_cell.length_b   1.000
_cell.length_c   1.000
_cell.angle_alpha   90.00
_cell.angle_beta   90.00
_cell.angle_gamma   90.00
#
_symmetry.space_group_name_H-M   'P 1'
#
loop_
_entity.id
_entity.type
_entity.pdbx_description
1 polymer ?
#
loop_
_entity_poly.entity_id
_entity_poly.type
_entity_poly.pdbx_seq_one_letter_code
_entity_poly.pdbx_strand_id
1 'polypeptide(L)'
;MNTQIDIPQDIAQKSRAWPFEEAKAVVKRLLAQGKGQIKIPEKGYVLFETGYGPSGLPHIGTFGEVCRTTMVMNAFKRLQPDIPVKLICFSDDMDGLRKVPGNVPNQALLEDALGMPLTSVPNPFETDHLSFAEHNNARLREFLDSFGFEYEFLSSTKDCYTNGRFNEALSLMLSKYEDVRAAVLPILGEERSKTYSPLFPIVQKKSADDHHPIILHNAVLKEVVDASKGIATFTITDDSEKEKSGYAAGEEITQSIFNGGCKAQWRADWALRWFALDVDYEMAGKDLVTAAQIAADIVKVLGGRGPAGFRYEMFLDEKGEKISKSKGNGLTMEEWLTYAPHESLGYYMYQRPTSAKKLYFDIIPKAVDEYLTFADKLPEQEPDKKLDNPAWFLHDGELPSGQTSPISFALLLNLVNAANTDDPAVLWKFIHQYSPEATPDNAPMLNRLVGYAIKYYKDFVLPEKCYRAPDERESAALKDLAARLSAMDEGLGADEYMTEVFSAGKENGFDKSELRDWFKAIYEVLLGQSQGPRFGSFIRLYGVKDTTKLIQDALDGKFIAM
;
A
#
# COMPACT_ATOMS: atom_id res chain seq x y z
N MET A 1 -14.24 4.72 -29.90
CA MET A 1 -12.92 4.48 -30.52
C MET A 1 -11.90 4.90 -29.52
N ASN A 2 -11.27 3.95 -28.84
CA ASN A 2 -10.18 4.23 -27.90
C ASN A 2 -8.97 4.64 -28.75
N THR A 3 -8.66 5.90 -28.77
CA THR A 3 -7.39 6.40 -29.31
C THR A 3 -6.35 6.25 -28.22
N GLN A 4 -5.79 5.05 -28.11
CA GLN A 4 -4.55 4.84 -27.36
C GLN A 4 -3.54 5.87 -27.93
N ILE A 5 -3.19 6.89 -27.15
CA ILE A 5 -2.15 7.84 -27.55
C ILE A 5 -0.86 7.06 -27.43
N ASP A 6 -0.43 6.53 -28.58
CA ASP A 6 0.81 5.75 -28.69
C ASP A 6 1.99 6.70 -28.43
N ILE A 7 2.49 6.70 -27.18
CA ILE A 7 3.66 7.51 -26.83
C ILE A 7 4.87 6.85 -27.51
N PRO A 8 5.57 7.56 -28.40
CA PRO A 8 6.74 7.01 -29.09
C PRO A 8 7.79 6.45 -28.13
N GLN A 9 8.36 5.31 -28.46
CA GLN A 9 9.34 4.61 -27.64
C GLN A 9 10.57 5.48 -27.29
N ASP A 10 10.97 6.38 -28.19
CA ASP A 10 12.09 7.29 -27.97
C ASP A 10 11.78 8.33 -26.88
N ILE A 11 10.53 8.72 -26.70
CA ILE A 11 10.07 9.57 -25.59
C ILE A 11 10.09 8.77 -24.28
N ALA A 12 9.59 7.53 -24.30
CA ALA A 12 9.64 6.64 -23.14
C ALA A 12 11.07 6.41 -22.66
N GLN A 13 12.03 6.23 -23.58
CA GLN A 13 13.45 6.07 -23.25
C GLN A 13 14.05 7.31 -22.57
N LYS A 14 13.55 8.50 -22.81
CA LYS A 14 14.03 9.76 -22.20
C LYS A 14 13.37 10.09 -20.86
N SER A 15 12.23 9.46 -20.52
CA SER A 15 11.54 9.71 -19.25
C SER A 15 12.47 9.44 -18.07
N ARG A 16 12.40 10.33 -17.06
CA ARG A 16 13.11 10.21 -15.78
C ARG A 16 12.19 9.87 -14.61
N ALA A 17 10.92 9.61 -14.90
CA ALA A 17 10.02 9.12 -13.87
C ALA A 17 10.56 7.80 -13.29
N TRP A 18 10.48 7.64 -11.98
CA TRP A 18 11.12 6.51 -11.30
C TRP A 18 10.69 5.13 -11.84
N PRO A 19 9.42 4.88 -12.28
CA PRO A 19 9.09 3.58 -12.85
C PRO A 19 9.84 3.30 -14.17
N PHE A 20 10.10 4.33 -14.98
CA PHE A 20 10.92 4.18 -16.19
C PHE A 20 12.40 3.95 -15.89
N GLU A 21 12.95 4.60 -14.87
CA GLU A 21 14.34 4.33 -14.45
C GLU A 21 14.52 2.89 -13.98
N GLU A 22 13.55 2.35 -13.24
CA GLU A 22 13.54 0.95 -12.82
C GLU A 22 13.34 -0.01 -14.00
N ALA A 23 12.43 0.31 -14.92
CA ALA A 23 12.25 -0.47 -16.15
C ALA A 23 13.54 -0.51 -17.00
N LYS A 24 14.30 0.59 -17.08
CA LYS A 24 15.61 0.63 -17.74
C LYS A 24 16.64 -0.28 -17.03
N ALA A 25 16.55 -0.43 -15.71
CA ALA A 25 17.42 -1.39 -14.99
C ALA A 25 17.11 -2.84 -15.41
N VAL A 26 15.84 -3.19 -15.65
CA VAL A 26 15.45 -4.49 -16.21
C VAL A 26 16.00 -4.65 -17.64
N VAL A 27 15.85 -3.64 -18.50
CA VAL A 27 16.43 -3.64 -19.87
C VAL A 27 17.93 -3.86 -19.83
N LYS A 28 18.65 -3.17 -18.94
CA LYS A 28 20.10 -3.34 -18.75
C LYS A 28 20.46 -4.77 -18.31
N ARG A 29 19.62 -5.38 -17.45
CA ARG A 29 19.80 -6.80 -17.06
C ARG A 29 19.68 -7.73 -18.27
N LEU A 30 18.64 -7.56 -19.10
CA LEU A 30 18.44 -8.36 -20.31
C LEU A 30 19.58 -8.20 -21.32
N LEU A 31 20.07 -6.97 -21.52
CA LEU A 31 21.25 -6.70 -22.37
C LEU A 31 22.50 -7.45 -21.87
N ALA A 32 22.72 -7.46 -20.56
CA ALA A 32 23.86 -8.18 -19.98
C ALA A 32 23.73 -9.70 -20.11
N GLN A 33 22.52 -10.26 -19.98
CA GLN A 33 22.24 -11.68 -20.20
C GLN A 33 22.40 -12.06 -21.69
N GLY A 34 21.90 -11.21 -22.59
CA GLY A 34 21.99 -11.42 -24.05
C GLY A 34 23.28 -10.98 -24.70
N LYS A 35 24.36 -10.71 -23.93
CA LYS A 35 25.69 -10.29 -24.42
C LYS A 35 25.62 -9.06 -25.35
N GLY A 36 24.85 -8.05 -24.91
CA GLY A 36 24.66 -6.79 -25.63
C GLY A 36 23.44 -6.76 -26.58
N GLN A 37 22.66 -7.83 -26.64
CA GLN A 37 21.43 -7.91 -27.39
C GLN A 37 20.26 -8.16 -26.43
N ILE A 38 19.14 -7.46 -26.65
CA ILE A 38 17.91 -7.76 -25.92
C ILE A 38 17.28 -8.99 -26.56
N LYS A 39 17.06 -10.04 -25.75
CA LYS A 39 16.39 -11.27 -26.15
C LYS A 39 15.27 -11.57 -25.18
N ILE A 40 14.21 -12.20 -25.69
CA ILE A 40 13.19 -12.78 -24.82
C ILE A 40 13.87 -13.87 -23.96
N PRO A 41 13.70 -13.86 -22.62
CA PRO A 41 14.24 -14.92 -21.76
C PRO A 41 13.78 -16.31 -22.19
N GLU A 42 14.52 -17.37 -21.89
CA GLU A 42 14.18 -18.76 -22.27
C GLU A 42 12.80 -19.19 -21.74
N LYS A 43 12.37 -18.66 -20.60
CA LYS A 43 11.03 -18.87 -20.04
C LYS A 43 9.90 -18.18 -20.83
N GLY A 44 10.23 -17.39 -21.87
CA GLY A 44 9.28 -16.73 -22.78
C GLY A 44 8.76 -15.36 -22.33
N TYR A 45 9.15 -14.87 -21.17
CA TYR A 45 8.68 -13.60 -20.61
C TYR A 45 9.67 -13.01 -19.61
N VAL A 46 9.53 -11.73 -19.31
CA VAL A 46 10.20 -11.06 -18.17
C VAL A 46 9.30 -11.16 -16.95
N LEU A 47 9.86 -11.62 -15.83
CA LEU A 47 9.14 -11.87 -14.59
C LEU A 47 9.38 -10.76 -13.57
N PHE A 48 8.30 -10.07 -13.23
CA PHE A 48 8.18 -9.17 -12.09
C PHE A 48 7.59 -9.93 -10.92
N GLU A 49 8.09 -9.72 -9.72
CA GLU A 49 7.63 -10.42 -8.53
C GLU A 49 7.42 -9.48 -7.35
N THR A 50 6.48 -9.83 -6.49
CA THR A 50 6.29 -9.26 -5.16
C THR A 50 6.11 -10.37 -4.14
N GLY A 51 6.73 -10.23 -2.95
CA GLY A 51 6.62 -11.21 -1.87
C GLY A 51 5.63 -10.77 -0.79
N TYR A 52 4.86 -11.73 -0.28
CA TYR A 52 3.89 -11.51 0.78
C TYR A 52 3.91 -12.66 1.79
N GLY A 53 4.06 -12.33 3.09
CA GLY A 53 3.94 -13.30 4.19
C GLY A 53 2.56 -13.26 4.84
N PRO A 54 1.71 -14.31 4.70
CA PRO A 54 0.34 -14.34 5.23
C PRO A 54 0.28 -14.65 6.74
N SER A 55 1.28 -14.24 7.50
CA SER A 55 1.34 -14.37 8.97
C SER A 55 0.50 -13.35 9.73
N GLY A 56 -0.36 -12.61 9.06
CA GLY A 56 -1.29 -11.60 9.55
C GLY A 56 -2.06 -10.98 8.39
N LEU A 57 -3.05 -10.15 8.70
CA LEU A 57 -3.86 -9.46 7.68
C LEU A 57 -2.99 -8.66 6.71
N PRO A 58 -3.33 -8.61 5.42
CA PRO A 58 -2.66 -7.77 4.44
C PRO A 58 -2.65 -6.31 4.91
N HIS A 59 -1.58 -5.59 4.66
CA HIS A 59 -1.47 -4.19 5.01
C HIS A 59 -1.08 -3.34 3.79
N ILE A 60 -1.21 -2.05 3.92
CA ILE A 60 -0.97 -1.06 2.87
C ILE A 60 0.44 -1.15 2.25
N GLY A 61 1.43 -1.67 2.98
CA GLY A 61 2.78 -1.92 2.46
C GLY A 61 2.79 -3.02 1.40
N THR A 62 2.05 -4.12 1.61
CA THR A 62 1.90 -5.21 0.64
C THR A 62 1.26 -4.71 -0.66
N PHE A 63 0.16 -3.95 -0.53
CA PHE A 63 -0.44 -3.26 -1.66
C PHE A 63 0.56 -2.36 -2.39
N GLY A 64 1.33 -1.58 -1.64
CA GLY A 64 2.31 -0.65 -2.20
C GLY A 64 3.38 -1.33 -3.05
N GLU A 65 3.78 -2.55 -2.73
CA GLU A 65 4.70 -3.34 -3.54
C GLU A 65 4.07 -3.76 -4.87
N VAL A 66 2.86 -4.33 -4.85
CA VAL A 66 2.16 -4.74 -6.07
C VAL A 66 1.88 -3.54 -6.97
N CYS A 67 1.35 -2.44 -6.40
CA CYS A 67 1.04 -1.22 -7.13
C CYS A 67 2.29 -0.62 -7.81
N ARG A 68 3.40 -0.49 -7.09
CA ARG A 68 4.65 0.04 -7.63
C ARG A 68 5.28 -0.89 -8.66
N THR A 69 5.26 -2.20 -8.43
CA THR A 69 5.79 -3.19 -9.38
C THR A 69 4.97 -3.18 -10.68
N THR A 70 3.65 -3.04 -10.60
CA THR A 70 2.78 -2.85 -11.77
C THR A 70 3.18 -1.60 -12.57
N MET A 71 3.48 -0.48 -11.90
CA MET A 71 3.94 0.74 -12.58
C MET A 71 5.26 0.53 -13.31
N VAL A 72 6.21 -0.20 -12.72
CA VAL A 72 7.48 -0.56 -13.38
C VAL A 72 7.26 -1.50 -14.54
N MET A 73 6.41 -2.52 -14.39
CA MET A 73 6.04 -3.46 -15.45
C MET A 73 5.40 -2.73 -16.64
N ASN A 74 4.48 -1.79 -16.39
CA ASN A 74 3.83 -1.01 -17.44
C ASN A 74 4.83 -0.06 -18.13
N ALA A 75 5.76 0.55 -17.39
CA ALA A 75 6.86 1.31 -17.99
C ALA A 75 7.77 0.41 -18.86
N PHE A 76 8.04 -0.83 -18.43
CA PHE A 76 8.82 -1.79 -19.20
C PHE A 76 8.11 -2.20 -20.49
N LYS A 77 6.80 -2.47 -20.48
CA LYS A 77 5.99 -2.73 -21.68
C LYS A 77 6.14 -1.62 -22.72
N ARG A 78 6.23 -0.34 -22.30
CA ARG A 78 6.44 0.80 -23.20
C ARG A 78 7.86 0.86 -23.76
N LEU A 79 8.87 0.44 -23.00
CA LEU A 79 10.25 0.38 -23.47
C LEU A 79 10.52 -0.81 -24.38
N GLN A 80 9.84 -1.93 -24.17
CA GLN A 80 10.06 -3.22 -24.82
C GLN A 80 8.71 -3.90 -25.14
N PRO A 81 7.92 -3.35 -26.09
CA PRO A 81 6.55 -3.81 -26.34
C PRO A 81 6.47 -5.26 -26.88
N ASP A 82 7.55 -5.74 -27.50
CA ASP A 82 7.61 -7.09 -28.10
C ASP A 82 7.98 -8.17 -27.08
N ILE A 83 8.31 -7.80 -25.83
CA ILE A 83 8.71 -8.76 -24.80
C ILE A 83 7.54 -9.02 -23.87
N PRO A 84 7.01 -10.26 -23.80
CA PRO A 84 5.96 -10.61 -22.85
C PRO A 84 6.43 -10.40 -21.41
N VAL A 85 5.52 -10.00 -20.54
CA VAL A 85 5.76 -9.80 -19.10
C VAL A 85 4.76 -10.58 -18.27
N LYS A 86 5.15 -10.93 -17.05
CA LYS A 86 4.27 -11.46 -16.01
C LYS A 86 4.57 -10.77 -14.70
N LEU A 87 3.54 -10.56 -13.88
CA LEU A 87 3.64 -10.18 -12.48
C LEU A 87 3.19 -11.36 -11.63
N ILE A 88 4.04 -11.77 -10.69
CA ILE A 88 3.70 -12.76 -9.68
C ILE A 88 3.56 -12.07 -8.32
N CYS A 89 2.44 -12.32 -7.65
CA CYS A 89 2.27 -12.07 -6.22
C CYS A 89 2.53 -13.40 -5.49
N PHE A 90 3.71 -13.52 -4.89
CA PHE A 90 4.17 -14.75 -4.24
C PHE A 90 3.81 -14.75 -2.76
N SER A 91 3.09 -15.75 -2.30
CA SER A 91 2.75 -15.94 -0.89
C SER A 91 3.72 -16.89 -0.21
N ASP A 92 4.42 -16.40 0.81
CA ASP A 92 5.29 -17.21 1.67
C ASP A 92 4.47 -18.02 2.70
N ASP A 93 3.40 -18.67 2.24
CA ASP A 93 2.42 -19.39 3.07
C ASP A 93 2.92 -20.71 3.67
N MET A 94 4.13 -21.15 3.30
CA MET A 94 4.84 -22.25 3.94
C MET A 94 5.67 -21.82 5.15
N ASP A 95 5.77 -20.52 5.42
CA ASP A 95 6.43 -20.04 6.63
C ASP A 95 5.74 -20.55 7.89
N GLY A 96 6.52 -20.81 8.95
CA GLY A 96 5.99 -21.25 10.23
C GLY A 96 5.34 -20.11 11.01
N LEU A 97 4.23 -20.39 11.68
CA LEU A 97 3.65 -19.46 12.65
C LEU A 97 4.59 -19.31 13.85
N ARG A 98 5.28 -18.18 13.95
CA ARG A 98 6.26 -17.92 15.03
C ARG A 98 5.67 -17.21 16.23
N LYS A 99 4.61 -16.46 16.02
CA LYS A 99 3.95 -15.63 17.02
C LYS A 99 2.48 -15.44 16.64
N VAL A 100 1.61 -15.49 17.64
CA VAL A 100 0.20 -15.15 17.46
C VAL A 100 0.05 -13.64 17.23
N PRO A 101 -0.59 -13.19 16.12
CA PRO A 101 -0.87 -11.79 15.90
C PRO A 101 -1.87 -11.25 16.92
N GLY A 102 -1.64 -10.03 17.42
CA GLY A 102 -2.51 -9.41 18.44
C GLY A 102 -3.86 -8.92 17.92
N ASN A 103 -4.03 -8.83 16.60
CA ASN A 103 -5.21 -8.27 15.92
C ASN A 103 -6.07 -9.32 15.22
N VAL A 104 -6.01 -10.58 15.66
CA VAL A 104 -6.85 -11.69 15.15
C VAL A 104 -7.79 -12.19 16.24
N PRO A 105 -8.99 -12.68 15.89
CA PRO A 105 -9.88 -13.36 16.82
C PRO A 105 -9.33 -14.74 17.22
N ASN A 106 -9.91 -15.35 18.25
CA ASN A 106 -9.63 -16.73 18.65
C ASN A 106 -8.12 -17.05 18.79
N GLN A 107 -7.35 -16.16 19.45
CA GLN A 107 -5.90 -16.27 19.56
C GLN A 107 -5.44 -17.59 20.20
N ALA A 108 -6.20 -18.15 21.15
CA ALA A 108 -5.90 -19.43 21.78
C ALA A 108 -5.76 -20.58 20.76
N LEU A 109 -6.59 -20.57 19.69
CA LEU A 109 -6.49 -21.56 18.60
C LEU A 109 -5.14 -21.50 17.88
N LEU A 110 -4.52 -20.33 17.81
CA LEU A 110 -3.23 -20.11 17.15
C LEU A 110 -2.03 -20.41 18.07
N GLU A 111 -2.19 -20.36 19.38
CA GLU A 111 -1.13 -20.70 20.33
C GLU A 111 -0.71 -22.18 20.20
N ASP A 112 -1.68 -23.07 20.03
CA ASP A 112 -1.43 -24.50 19.84
C ASP A 112 -0.81 -24.82 18.45
N ALA A 113 -0.94 -23.88 17.49
CA ALA A 113 -0.43 -24.04 16.13
C ALA A 113 0.97 -23.38 15.91
N LEU A 114 1.62 -22.90 16.98
CA LEU A 114 2.96 -22.33 16.85
C LEU A 114 3.98 -23.34 16.33
N GLY A 115 4.72 -22.97 15.28
CA GLY A 115 5.69 -23.81 14.56
C GLY A 115 5.13 -24.56 13.35
N MET A 116 3.80 -24.60 13.17
CA MET A 116 3.17 -25.18 11.97
C MET A 116 3.35 -24.26 10.77
N PRO A 117 3.48 -24.82 9.53
CA PRO A 117 3.32 -24.03 8.31
C PRO A 117 1.98 -23.28 8.30
N LEU A 118 1.96 -22.03 7.84
CA LEU A 118 0.76 -21.17 7.87
C LEU A 118 -0.44 -21.80 7.13
N THR A 119 -0.18 -22.63 6.11
CA THR A 119 -1.21 -23.40 5.40
C THR A 119 -1.81 -24.55 6.23
N SER A 120 -1.16 -24.93 7.33
CA SER A 120 -1.66 -25.95 8.28
C SER A 120 -2.21 -25.32 9.57
N VAL A 121 -1.99 -24.03 9.78
CA VAL A 121 -2.53 -23.28 10.93
C VAL A 121 -4.04 -23.14 10.77
N PRO A 122 -4.86 -23.51 11.78
CA PRO A 122 -6.31 -23.35 11.71
C PRO A 122 -6.74 -21.91 11.46
N ASN A 123 -7.83 -21.71 10.75
CA ASN A 123 -8.39 -20.37 10.51
C ASN A 123 -9.06 -19.83 11.78
N PRO A 124 -8.60 -18.70 12.35
CA PRO A 124 -9.21 -18.12 13.55
C PRO A 124 -10.44 -17.26 13.25
N PHE A 125 -10.73 -16.99 11.97
CA PHE A 125 -11.84 -16.14 11.53
C PHE A 125 -13.09 -17.00 11.23
N GLU A 126 -14.26 -16.40 11.35
CA GLU A 126 -15.54 -17.02 11.00
C GLU A 126 -15.78 -16.98 9.48
N THR A 127 -14.95 -17.71 8.72
CA THR A 127 -15.03 -17.84 7.26
C THR A 127 -14.83 -19.30 6.85
N ASP A 128 -15.20 -19.64 5.60
CA ASP A 128 -15.12 -21.01 5.07
C ASP A 128 -13.69 -21.43 4.66
N HIS A 129 -12.68 -20.58 4.86
CA HIS A 129 -11.29 -20.91 4.55
C HIS A 129 -10.73 -21.91 5.55
N LEU A 130 -10.01 -22.92 5.03
CA LEU A 130 -9.51 -24.04 5.83
C LEU A 130 -8.32 -23.68 6.71
N SER A 131 -7.53 -22.66 6.34
CA SER A 131 -6.34 -22.27 7.08
C SER A 131 -6.19 -20.76 7.22
N PHE A 132 -5.36 -20.36 8.18
CA PHE A 132 -4.99 -18.97 8.41
C PHE A 132 -4.35 -18.33 7.16
N ALA A 133 -3.45 -19.07 6.50
CA ALA A 133 -2.84 -18.60 5.25
C ALA A 133 -3.88 -18.43 4.14
N GLU A 134 -4.80 -19.37 3.99
CA GLU A 134 -5.83 -19.32 2.93
C GLU A 134 -6.75 -18.11 3.12
N HIS A 135 -7.18 -17.82 4.35
CA HIS A 135 -7.95 -16.61 4.66
C HIS A 135 -7.19 -15.33 4.27
N ASN A 136 -5.94 -15.18 4.74
CA ASN A 136 -5.15 -13.99 4.45
C ASN A 136 -4.82 -13.84 2.95
N ASN A 137 -4.54 -14.96 2.27
CA ASN A 137 -4.31 -15.00 0.82
C ASN A 137 -5.57 -14.58 0.04
N ALA A 138 -6.75 -15.03 0.46
CA ALA A 138 -8.03 -14.65 -0.15
C ALA A 138 -8.30 -13.15 0.03
N ARG A 139 -8.09 -12.61 1.23
CA ARG A 139 -8.22 -11.17 1.51
C ARG A 139 -7.30 -10.33 0.65
N LEU A 140 -6.03 -10.75 0.47
CA LEU A 140 -5.10 -10.03 -0.39
C LEU A 140 -5.56 -10.05 -1.85
N ARG A 141 -5.97 -11.21 -2.38
CA ARG A 141 -6.45 -11.33 -3.77
C ARG A 141 -7.69 -10.48 -4.01
N GLU A 142 -8.71 -10.59 -3.16
CA GLU A 142 -9.93 -9.77 -3.24
C GLU A 142 -9.58 -8.28 -3.34
N PHE A 143 -8.62 -7.86 -2.54
CA PHE A 143 -8.16 -6.50 -2.52
C PHE A 143 -7.42 -6.10 -3.81
N LEU A 144 -6.46 -6.90 -4.27
CA LEU A 144 -5.72 -6.63 -5.51
C LEU A 144 -6.64 -6.64 -6.75
N ASP A 145 -7.62 -7.55 -6.77
CA ASP A 145 -8.61 -7.66 -7.84
C ASP A 145 -9.51 -6.40 -7.89
N SER A 146 -9.83 -5.81 -6.74
CA SER A 146 -10.62 -4.56 -6.68
C SER A 146 -9.91 -3.36 -7.31
N PHE A 147 -8.58 -3.40 -7.42
CA PHE A 147 -7.76 -2.40 -8.13
C PHE A 147 -7.54 -2.72 -9.61
N GLY A 148 -7.97 -3.90 -10.06
CA GLY A 148 -7.82 -4.34 -11.45
C GLY A 148 -6.38 -4.68 -11.84
N PHE A 149 -5.51 -5.08 -10.90
CA PHE A 149 -4.15 -5.52 -11.22
C PHE A 149 -4.16 -6.83 -12.00
N GLU A 150 -3.33 -6.93 -13.02
CA GLU A 150 -3.04 -8.18 -13.74
C GLU A 150 -1.86 -8.89 -13.08
N TYR A 151 -2.11 -9.97 -12.38
CA TYR A 151 -1.10 -10.75 -11.68
C TYR A 151 -1.44 -12.25 -11.63
N GLU A 152 -0.44 -13.09 -11.45
CA GLU A 152 -0.56 -14.50 -11.12
C GLU A 152 -0.25 -14.68 -9.63
N PHE A 153 -1.15 -15.30 -8.88
CA PHE A 153 -0.93 -15.57 -7.47
C PHE A 153 -0.30 -16.95 -7.30
N LEU A 154 0.85 -17.02 -6.61
CA LEU A 154 1.51 -18.29 -6.30
C LEU A 154 1.60 -18.51 -4.79
N SER A 155 1.14 -19.69 -4.36
CA SER A 155 1.36 -20.25 -3.03
C SER A 155 2.73 -20.95 -2.97
N SER A 156 3.60 -20.53 -2.06
CA SER A 156 4.86 -21.25 -1.86
C SER A 156 4.64 -22.72 -1.54
N THR A 157 3.64 -23.04 -0.74
CA THR A 157 3.28 -24.41 -0.38
C THR A 157 2.77 -25.19 -1.58
N LYS A 158 1.64 -24.76 -2.18
CA LYS A 158 0.92 -25.53 -3.21
C LYS A 158 1.63 -25.53 -4.55
N ASP A 159 2.15 -24.36 -4.97
CA ASP A 159 2.63 -24.14 -6.33
C ASP A 159 4.15 -24.28 -6.49
N CYS A 160 4.88 -24.47 -5.37
CA CYS A 160 6.33 -24.53 -5.42
C CYS A 160 6.91 -25.72 -4.65
N TYR A 161 6.65 -25.81 -3.33
CA TYR A 161 7.25 -26.85 -2.51
C TYR A 161 6.59 -28.23 -2.71
N THR A 162 5.27 -28.34 -2.51
CA THR A 162 4.60 -29.65 -2.51
C THR A 162 4.40 -30.24 -3.90
N ASN A 163 4.28 -29.41 -4.94
CA ASN A 163 4.19 -29.88 -6.33
C ASN A 163 5.55 -30.21 -6.96
N GLY A 164 6.65 -30.00 -6.24
CA GLY A 164 7.99 -30.34 -6.69
C GLY A 164 8.67 -29.29 -7.58
N ARG A 165 8.06 -28.12 -7.84
CA ARG A 165 8.67 -27.08 -8.67
C ARG A 165 10.02 -26.60 -8.13
N PHE A 166 10.22 -26.63 -6.81
CA PHE A 166 11.48 -26.26 -6.17
C PHE A 166 12.47 -27.42 -6.01
N ASN A 167 12.13 -28.66 -6.35
CA ASN A 167 12.98 -29.82 -6.07
C ASN A 167 14.39 -29.73 -6.70
N GLU A 168 14.51 -29.27 -7.95
CA GLU A 168 15.79 -29.11 -8.62
C GLU A 168 16.66 -28.04 -7.91
N ALA A 169 16.08 -26.91 -7.58
CA ALA A 169 16.78 -25.84 -6.86
C ALA A 169 17.13 -26.25 -5.43
N LEU A 170 16.29 -27.00 -4.74
CA LEU A 170 16.55 -27.61 -3.43
C LEU A 170 17.68 -28.64 -3.51
N SER A 171 17.71 -29.51 -4.53
CA SER A 171 18.82 -30.45 -4.77
C SER A 171 20.14 -29.72 -4.92
N LEU A 172 20.16 -28.65 -5.71
CA LEU A 172 21.33 -27.81 -5.90
C LEU A 172 21.77 -27.09 -4.61
N MET A 173 20.79 -26.55 -3.85
CA MET A 173 21.06 -25.92 -2.56
C MET A 173 21.61 -26.91 -1.54
N LEU A 174 21.10 -28.14 -1.53
CA LEU A 174 21.59 -29.22 -0.68
C LEU A 174 23.04 -29.60 -1.04
N SER A 175 23.35 -29.73 -2.34
CA SER A 175 24.72 -30.05 -2.82
C SER A 175 25.74 -28.95 -2.53
N LYS A 176 25.30 -27.69 -2.39
CA LYS A 176 26.11 -26.49 -2.09
C LYS A 176 25.81 -25.94 -0.69
N TYR A 177 25.37 -26.79 0.22
CA TYR A 177 24.86 -26.37 1.53
C TYR A 177 25.84 -25.48 2.30
N GLU A 178 27.11 -25.86 2.37
CA GLU A 178 28.13 -25.07 3.08
C GLU A 178 28.39 -23.72 2.43
N ASP A 179 28.37 -23.62 1.11
CA ASP A 179 28.55 -22.35 0.39
C ASP A 179 27.35 -21.42 0.62
N VAL A 180 26.13 -21.97 0.59
CA VAL A 180 24.91 -21.23 0.92
C VAL A 180 24.92 -20.77 2.38
N ARG A 181 25.34 -21.64 3.29
CA ARG A 181 25.51 -21.31 4.70
C ARG A 181 26.52 -20.19 4.90
N ALA A 182 27.69 -20.29 4.25
CA ALA A 182 28.76 -19.30 4.32
C ALA A 182 28.34 -17.90 3.85
N ALA A 183 27.42 -17.79 2.89
CA ALA A 183 26.88 -16.51 2.43
C ALA A 183 26.08 -15.77 3.52
N VAL A 184 25.51 -16.49 4.50
CA VAL A 184 24.67 -15.89 5.55
C VAL A 184 25.47 -15.63 6.84
N LEU A 185 26.46 -16.45 7.17
CA LEU A 185 27.20 -16.38 8.43
C LEU A 185 27.75 -14.99 8.79
N PRO A 186 28.26 -14.15 7.84
CA PRO A 186 28.86 -12.86 8.18
C PRO A 186 27.93 -11.86 8.87
N ILE A 187 26.61 -12.05 8.78
CA ILE A 187 25.63 -11.17 9.41
C ILE A 187 25.04 -11.73 10.72
N LEU A 188 25.44 -12.94 11.09
CA LEU A 188 24.95 -13.61 12.29
C LEU A 188 25.92 -13.40 13.44
N GLY A 189 25.41 -13.26 14.66
CA GLY A 189 26.21 -13.32 15.86
C GLY A 189 26.77 -14.74 16.08
N GLU A 190 27.86 -14.84 16.86
CA GLU A 190 28.62 -16.07 17.07
C GLU A 190 27.75 -17.28 17.48
N GLU A 191 26.82 -17.11 18.40
CA GLU A 191 25.94 -18.18 18.86
C GLU A 191 24.99 -18.68 17.76
N ARG A 192 24.40 -17.75 17.00
CA ARG A 192 23.50 -18.10 15.89
C ARG A 192 24.23 -18.73 14.71
N SER A 193 25.51 -18.40 14.53
CA SER A 193 26.31 -18.98 13.45
C SER A 193 26.55 -20.48 13.66
N LYS A 194 26.64 -20.93 14.90
CA LYS A 194 26.86 -22.34 15.26
C LYS A 194 25.71 -23.26 14.87
N THR A 195 24.48 -22.77 15.02
CA THR A 195 23.24 -23.53 14.81
C THR A 195 22.46 -23.09 13.55
N TYR A 196 23.04 -22.22 12.72
CA TYR A 196 22.37 -21.77 11.50
C TYR A 196 22.29 -22.87 10.46
N SER A 197 21.08 -23.12 9.97
CA SER A 197 20.78 -23.99 8.83
C SER A 197 20.00 -23.23 7.76
N PRO A 198 20.37 -23.28 6.47
CA PRO A 198 19.56 -22.73 5.39
C PRO A 198 18.31 -23.56 5.06
N LEU A 199 18.20 -24.80 5.55
CA LEU A 199 17.09 -25.70 5.33
C LEU A 199 16.59 -26.26 6.66
N PHE A 200 15.28 -26.23 6.88
CA PHE A 200 14.60 -26.76 8.06
C PHE A 200 13.73 -27.94 7.65
N PRO A 201 13.92 -29.15 8.21
CA PRO A 201 13.03 -30.29 7.93
C PRO A 201 11.63 -30.02 8.47
N ILE A 202 10.62 -30.48 7.74
CA ILE A 202 9.23 -30.50 8.17
C ILE A 202 8.91 -31.93 8.58
N VAL A 203 8.47 -32.11 9.81
CA VAL A 203 8.18 -33.40 10.41
C VAL A 203 6.75 -33.46 10.91
N GLN A 204 6.23 -34.67 11.09
CA GLN A 204 4.99 -34.85 11.84
C GLN A 204 5.28 -34.79 13.33
N LYS A 205 4.45 -34.09 14.08
CA LYS A 205 4.54 -34.02 15.54
C LYS A 205 4.50 -35.42 16.15
N LYS A 206 5.43 -35.72 17.06
CA LYS A 206 5.42 -37.00 17.80
C LYS A 206 4.37 -36.96 18.90
N SER A 207 3.11 -37.23 18.53
CA SER A 207 2.01 -37.33 19.46
C SER A 207 1.14 -38.53 19.07
N ALA A 208 0.48 -39.15 20.04
CA ALA A 208 -0.43 -40.27 19.75
C ALA A 208 -1.69 -39.83 19.01
N ASP A 209 -2.16 -38.62 19.25
CA ASP A 209 -3.44 -38.10 18.79
C ASP A 209 -3.34 -36.86 17.89
N ASP A 210 -2.13 -36.37 17.63
CA ASP A 210 -1.89 -35.09 16.95
C ASP A 210 -0.74 -35.23 15.94
N HIS A 211 -1.07 -35.27 14.66
CA HIS A 211 -0.14 -35.47 13.55
C HIS A 211 0.03 -34.22 12.67
N HIS A 212 0.10 -33.04 13.28
CA HIS A 212 0.32 -31.82 12.53
C HIS A 212 1.78 -31.66 12.06
N PRO A 213 2.00 -31.06 10.85
CA PRO A 213 3.36 -30.77 10.38
C PRO A 213 3.98 -29.65 11.21
N ILE A 214 5.23 -29.83 11.62
CA ILE A 214 6.03 -28.85 12.38
C ILE A 214 7.33 -28.58 11.62
N ILE A 215 7.70 -27.32 11.49
CA ILE A 215 8.99 -26.88 10.95
C ILE A 215 9.99 -26.86 12.10
N LEU A 216 11.06 -27.66 11.99
CA LEU A 216 12.10 -27.71 13.04
C LEU A 216 13.19 -26.67 12.77
N HIS A 217 13.13 -25.52 13.43
CA HIS A 217 14.10 -24.44 13.27
C HIS A 217 15.41 -24.71 14.04
N ASN A 218 15.40 -25.66 14.99
CA ASN A 218 16.53 -26.11 15.77
C ASN A 218 17.22 -27.36 15.17
N ALA A 219 16.96 -27.66 13.90
CA ALA A 219 17.60 -28.78 13.20
C ALA A 219 18.69 -28.28 12.25
N VAL A 220 19.87 -28.89 12.29
CA VAL A 220 21.02 -28.58 11.45
C VAL A 220 21.38 -29.80 10.60
N LEU A 221 21.77 -29.59 9.34
CA LEU A 221 22.23 -30.64 8.46
C LEU A 221 23.44 -31.35 9.05
N LYS A 222 23.37 -32.65 9.21
CA LYS A 222 24.48 -33.53 9.60
C LYS A 222 25.19 -34.08 8.38
N GLU A 223 24.42 -34.64 7.44
CA GLU A 223 24.99 -35.20 6.23
C GLU A 223 24.00 -35.18 5.04
N VAL A 224 24.53 -35.09 3.83
CA VAL A 224 23.78 -35.27 2.58
C VAL A 224 23.88 -36.74 2.17
N VAL A 225 22.78 -37.49 2.28
CA VAL A 225 22.75 -38.91 1.94
C VAL A 225 22.64 -39.12 0.42
N ASP A 226 21.72 -38.39 -0.24
CA ASP A 226 21.53 -38.42 -1.69
C ASP A 226 20.93 -37.09 -2.15
N ALA A 227 21.75 -36.19 -2.65
CA ALA A 227 21.28 -34.88 -3.10
C ALA A 227 20.30 -34.96 -4.29
N SER A 228 20.46 -35.96 -5.17
CA SER A 228 19.60 -36.14 -6.35
C SER A 228 18.16 -36.54 -5.99
N LYS A 229 17.99 -37.20 -4.85
CA LYS A 229 16.69 -37.56 -4.27
C LYS A 229 16.27 -36.63 -3.13
N GLY A 230 17.11 -35.62 -2.82
CA GLY A 230 16.90 -34.70 -1.72
C GLY A 230 16.97 -35.36 -0.33
N ILE A 231 17.64 -36.50 -0.18
CA ILE A 231 17.72 -37.23 1.10
C ILE A 231 18.86 -36.64 1.94
N ALA A 232 18.52 -36.20 3.15
CA ALA A 232 19.46 -35.60 4.08
C ALA A 232 19.14 -36.03 5.52
N THR A 233 20.19 -36.07 6.36
CA THR A 233 20.08 -36.31 7.80
C THR A 233 20.30 -34.99 8.54
N PHE A 234 19.40 -34.67 9.43
CA PHE A 234 19.46 -33.48 10.31
C PHE A 234 19.62 -33.92 11.77
N THR A 235 20.35 -33.15 12.55
CA THR A 235 20.47 -33.33 14.01
C THR A 235 19.76 -32.19 14.72
N ILE A 236 18.96 -32.51 15.73
CA ILE A 236 18.31 -31.54 16.63
C ILE A 236 19.37 -30.97 17.59
N THR A 237 19.54 -29.66 17.61
CA THR A 237 20.62 -29.00 18.36
C THR A 237 20.29 -28.74 19.82
N ASP A 238 19.02 -28.57 20.15
CA ASP A 238 18.54 -28.22 21.50
C ASP A 238 17.09 -28.63 21.71
N ASP A 239 16.60 -28.54 22.95
CA ASP A 239 15.22 -28.89 23.35
C ASP A 239 14.21 -27.74 23.19
N SER A 240 14.55 -26.63 22.54
CA SER A 240 13.69 -25.43 22.46
C SER A 240 12.33 -25.67 21.77
N GLU A 241 12.26 -26.64 20.87
CA GLU A 241 11.03 -27.00 20.16
C GLU A 241 10.47 -28.39 20.55
N LYS A 242 11.06 -29.02 21.60
CA LYS A 242 10.68 -30.36 22.04
C LYS A 242 9.21 -30.48 22.48
N GLU A 243 8.71 -29.50 23.23
CA GLU A 243 7.33 -29.48 23.70
C GLU A 243 6.34 -29.46 22.54
N LYS A 244 6.67 -28.72 21.46
CA LYS A 244 5.82 -28.57 20.28
C LYS A 244 5.94 -29.73 19.32
N SER A 245 7.14 -30.25 19.10
CA SER A 245 7.43 -31.24 18.06
C SER A 245 7.52 -32.68 18.56
N GLY A 246 7.87 -32.86 19.84
CA GLY A 246 8.19 -34.15 20.44
C GLY A 246 9.61 -34.65 20.12
N TYR A 247 10.47 -33.86 19.44
CA TYR A 247 11.85 -34.21 19.12
C TYR A 247 12.80 -33.60 20.14
N ALA A 248 13.75 -34.38 20.63
CA ALA A 248 14.73 -33.97 21.65
C ALA A 248 16.11 -33.66 21.05
N ALA A 249 16.92 -32.87 21.78
CA ALA A 249 18.30 -32.61 21.44
C ALA A 249 19.10 -33.91 21.21
N GLY A 250 19.92 -33.92 20.15
CA GLY A 250 20.71 -35.08 19.73
C GLY A 250 19.97 -36.13 18.91
N GLU A 251 18.66 -36.03 18.75
CA GLU A 251 17.93 -36.91 17.82
C GLU A 251 18.29 -36.57 16.37
N GLU A 252 18.27 -37.60 15.52
CA GLU A 252 18.58 -37.51 14.10
C GLU A 252 17.34 -37.86 13.28
N ILE A 253 17.15 -37.09 12.20
CA ILE A 253 16.03 -37.25 11.27
C ILE A 253 16.58 -37.39 9.86
N THR A 254 16.35 -38.55 9.23
CA THR A 254 16.72 -38.76 7.82
C THR A 254 15.44 -38.77 6.98
N GLN A 255 15.34 -37.84 6.06
CA GLN A 255 14.16 -37.69 5.19
C GLN A 255 14.50 -37.03 3.86
N SER A 256 13.54 -37.07 2.93
CA SER A 256 13.60 -36.25 1.72
C SER A 256 13.18 -34.82 2.05
N ILE A 257 13.93 -33.85 1.53
CA ILE A 257 13.59 -32.41 1.57
C ILE A 257 12.65 -32.00 0.42
N PHE A 258 12.37 -32.91 -0.52
CA PHE A 258 11.51 -32.65 -1.67
C PHE A 258 10.02 -32.72 -1.32
N ASN A 259 9.19 -32.16 -2.22
CA ASN A 259 7.72 -32.24 -2.16
C ASN A 259 7.14 -31.79 -0.80
N GLY A 260 7.70 -30.73 -0.24
CA GLY A 260 7.26 -30.18 1.04
C GLY A 260 7.93 -30.79 2.27
N GLY A 261 8.96 -31.64 2.11
CA GLY A 261 9.70 -32.22 3.23
C GLY A 261 10.64 -31.23 3.95
N CYS A 262 10.82 -30.03 3.44
CA CYS A 262 11.54 -28.95 4.14
C CYS A 262 10.98 -27.58 3.79
N LYS A 263 11.36 -26.59 4.61
CA LYS A 263 11.23 -25.16 4.34
C LYS A 263 12.61 -24.51 4.39
N ALA A 264 12.98 -23.76 3.38
CA ALA A 264 14.22 -22.99 3.44
C ALA A 264 14.09 -21.81 4.46
N GLN A 265 15.21 -21.49 5.12
CA GLN A 265 15.28 -20.30 5.97
C GLN A 265 15.01 -19.05 5.13
N TRP A 266 14.25 -18.10 5.62
CA TRP A 266 13.64 -17.04 4.84
C TRP A 266 14.58 -16.30 3.84
N ARG A 267 15.88 -16.12 4.15
CA ARG A 267 16.84 -15.53 3.20
C ARG A 267 17.25 -16.51 2.11
N ALA A 268 17.44 -17.76 2.49
CA ALA A 268 17.72 -18.85 1.56
C ALA A 268 16.47 -19.18 0.71
N ASP A 269 15.29 -19.08 1.28
CA ASP A 269 14.02 -19.23 0.59
C ASP A 269 13.79 -18.12 -0.45
N TRP A 270 14.12 -16.88 -0.11
CA TRP A 270 14.08 -15.78 -1.05
C TRP A 270 15.00 -15.99 -2.25
N ALA A 271 16.22 -16.49 -1.99
CA ALA A 271 17.15 -16.87 -3.05
C ALA A 271 16.66 -18.08 -3.87
N LEU A 272 16.10 -19.10 -3.21
CA LEU A 272 15.50 -20.28 -3.84
C LEU A 272 14.41 -19.88 -4.82
N ARG A 273 13.52 -19.01 -4.40
CA ARG A 273 12.43 -18.44 -5.20
C ARG A 273 12.97 -17.70 -6.42
N TRP A 274 13.91 -16.75 -6.22
CA TRP A 274 14.53 -16.02 -7.32
C TRP A 274 15.22 -16.91 -8.34
N PHE A 275 15.89 -17.94 -7.86
CA PHE A 275 16.60 -18.89 -8.72
C PHE A 275 15.64 -19.80 -9.47
N ALA A 276 14.70 -20.45 -8.77
CA ALA A 276 13.80 -21.45 -9.35
C ALA A 276 12.77 -20.84 -10.31
N LEU A 277 12.34 -19.60 -10.08
CA LEU A 277 11.40 -18.88 -10.94
C LEU A 277 12.09 -18.00 -11.98
N ASP A 278 13.43 -17.86 -11.89
CA ASP A 278 14.22 -16.95 -12.73
C ASP A 278 13.64 -15.52 -12.71
N VAL A 279 13.52 -14.94 -11.52
CA VAL A 279 12.92 -13.61 -11.32
C VAL A 279 13.82 -12.52 -11.93
N ASP A 280 13.24 -11.62 -12.72
CA ASP A 280 13.98 -10.53 -13.36
C ASP A 280 13.93 -9.23 -12.57
N TYR A 281 12.84 -8.99 -11.84
CA TYR A 281 12.65 -7.78 -11.04
C TYR A 281 11.85 -8.05 -9.78
N GLU A 282 12.37 -7.59 -8.63
CA GLU A 282 11.63 -7.51 -7.37
C GLU A 282 12.12 -6.30 -6.57
N MET A 283 11.20 -5.50 -6.04
CA MET A 283 11.53 -4.40 -5.13
C MET A 283 11.50 -4.87 -3.67
N ALA A 284 12.24 -4.18 -2.81
CA ALA A 284 12.29 -4.49 -1.38
C ALA A 284 12.27 -3.24 -0.51
N GLY A 285 11.69 -3.35 0.68
CA GLY A 285 11.78 -2.32 1.70
C GLY A 285 13.23 -2.09 2.15
N LYS A 286 13.56 -0.87 2.54
CA LYS A 286 14.90 -0.48 2.99
C LYS A 286 15.43 -1.36 4.14
N ASP A 287 14.55 -1.83 5.01
CA ASP A 287 14.90 -2.74 6.12
C ASP A 287 15.31 -4.14 5.66
N LEU A 288 15.02 -4.52 4.44
CA LEU A 288 15.36 -5.81 3.84
C LEU A 288 16.59 -5.78 2.92
N VAL A 289 17.26 -4.62 2.77
CA VAL A 289 18.40 -4.44 1.84
C VAL A 289 19.50 -5.46 2.05
N THR A 290 19.93 -5.67 3.28
CA THR A 290 20.98 -6.65 3.61
C THR A 290 20.52 -8.08 3.29
N ALA A 291 19.26 -8.39 3.54
CA ALA A 291 18.70 -9.70 3.24
C ALA A 291 18.59 -9.95 1.73
N ALA A 292 18.17 -8.96 0.96
CA ALA A 292 18.13 -9.03 -0.50
C ALA A 292 19.52 -9.21 -1.11
N GLN A 293 20.55 -8.55 -0.54
CA GLN A 293 21.94 -8.75 -0.98
C GLN A 293 22.41 -10.19 -0.71
N ILE A 294 22.11 -10.73 0.47
CA ILE A 294 22.44 -12.12 0.81
C ILE A 294 21.71 -13.11 -0.11
N ALA A 295 20.41 -12.88 -0.36
CA ALA A 295 19.66 -13.70 -1.30
C ALA A 295 20.28 -13.66 -2.70
N ALA A 296 20.73 -12.49 -3.18
CA ALA A 296 21.43 -12.37 -4.46
C ALA A 296 22.79 -13.10 -4.47
N ASP A 297 23.52 -13.11 -3.37
CA ASP A 297 24.79 -13.85 -3.25
C ASP A 297 24.55 -15.36 -3.20
N ILE A 298 23.50 -15.83 -2.54
CA ILE A 298 23.08 -17.24 -2.60
C ILE A 298 22.67 -17.62 -4.03
N VAL A 299 21.92 -16.79 -4.76
CA VAL A 299 21.58 -17.04 -6.17
C VAL A 299 22.84 -17.24 -7.03
N LYS A 300 23.91 -16.44 -6.79
CA LYS A 300 25.19 -16.63 -7.47
C LYS A 300 25.84 -17.96 -7.10
N VAL A 301 25.82 -18.37 -5.83
CA VAL A 301 26.29 -19.69 -5.38
C VAL A 301 25.56 -20.79 -6.14
N LEU A 302 24.24 -20.65 -6.33
CA LEU A 302 23.45 -21.61 -7.12
C LEU A 302 23.73 -21.55 -8.62
N GLY A 303 24.49 -20.57 -9.11
CA GLY A 303 24.85 -20.40 -10.53
C GLY A 303 23.93 -19.50 -11.32
N GLY A 304 22.97 -18.84 -10.63
CA GLY A 304 22.03 -17.89 -11.22
C GLY A 304 22.48 -16.42 -11.08
N ARG A 305 21.56 -15.52 -11.33
CA ARG A 305 21.73 -14.08 -11.20
C ARG A 305 20.52 -13.46 -10.49
N GLY A 306 20.76 -12.76 -9.39
CA GLY A 306 19.70 -12.04 -8.67
C GLY A 306 18.95 -11.03 -9.55
N PRO A 307 17.70 -10.71 -9.24
CA PRO A 307 16.87 -9.78 -10.01
C PRO A 307 17.43 -8.34 -9.97
N ALA A 308 17.02 -7.51 -10.92
CA ALA A 308 17.04 -6.07 -10.72
C ALA A 308 16.03 -5.71 -9.62
N GLY A 309 16.24 -4.60 -8.91
CA GLY A 309 15.32 -4.26 -7.84
C GLY A 309 15.52 -2.84 -7.34
N PHE A 310 14.46 -2.33 -6.75
CA PHE A 310 14.34 -1.00 -6.21
C PHE A 310 14.17 -1.06 -4.68
N ARG A 311 14.70 -0.08 -3.99
CA ARG A 311 14.62 0.04 -2.53
C ARG A 311 13.72 1.19 -2.16
N TYR A 312 12.58 0.88 -1.54
CA TYR A 312 11.63 1.89 -1.09
C TYR A 312 11.74 2.10 0.43
N GLU A 313 11.41 3.33 0.85
CA GLU A 313 11.31 3.70 2.26
C GLU A 313 9.99 3.23 2.88
N MET A 314 10.00 3.14 4.21
CA MET A 314 8.87 2.66 4.98
C MET A 314 7.86 3.77 5.25
N PHE A 315 6.64 3.36 5.57
CA PHE A 315 5.63 4.24 6.10
C PHE A 315 5.82 4.42 7.60
N LEU A 316 5.56 5.64 8.06
CA LEU A 316 5.56 6.05 9.45
C LEU A 316 4.14 6.40 9.88
N ASP A 317 3.82 6.21 11.14
CA ASP A 317 2.57 6.69 11.72
C ASP A 317 2.58 8.22 11.91
N GLU A 318 1.51 8.76 12.47
CA GLU A 318 1.38 10.19 12.74
C GLU A 318 2.51 10.73 13.64
N LYS A 319 2.99 9.91 14.58
CA LYS A 319 4.07 10.27 15.51
C LYS A 319 5.46 10.14 14.89
N GLY A 320 5.57 9.57 13.69
CA GLY A 320 6.83 9.31 13.00
C GLY A 320 7.47 7.98 13.39
N GLU A 321 6.74 7.07 14.03
CA GLU A 321 7.19 5.72 14.32
C GLU A 321 6.92 4.79 13.13
N LYS A 322 7.75 3.75 12.99
CA LYS A 322 7.55 2.73 11.94
C LYS A 322 6.20 2.03 12.13
N ILE A 323 5.39 2.01 11.06
CA ILE A 323 4.18 1.20 11.01
C ILE A 323 4.55 -0.28 11.00
N SER A 324 3.90 -1.07 11.85
CA SER A 324 4.09 -2.52 11.90
C SER A 324 2.80 -3.27 12.17
N LYS A 325 2.67 -4.46 11.55
CA LYS A 325 1.52 -5.38 11.75
C LYS A 325 1.27 -5.68 13.23
N SER A 326 2.35 -5.87 14.01
CA SER A 326 2.24 -6.26 15.42
C SER A 326 1.83 -5.12 16.36
N LYS A 327 2.04 -3.85 15.96
CA LYS A 327 1.63 -2.67 16.73
C LYS A 327 0.21 -2.21 16.40
N GLY A 328 -0.31 -2.55 15.20
CA GLY A 328 -1.60 -2.07 14.74
C GLY A 328 -1.70 -0.53 14.61
N ASN A 329 -0.56 0.15 14.44
CA ASN A 329 -0.47 1.62 14.44
C ASN A 329 -0.51 2.24 13.03
N GLY A 330 -0.93 1.49 12.02
CA GLY A 330 -0.98 1.94 10.64
C GLY A 330 -2.40 1.98 10.11
N LEU A 331 -2.63 2.87 9.16
CA LEU A 331 -3.86 2.91 8.37
C LEU A 331 -3.94 1.65 7.49
N THR A 332 -5.05 0.94 7.56
CA THR A 332 -5.32 -0.23 6.70
C THR A 332 -5.81 0.21 5.33
N MET A 333 -5.83 -0.73 4.40
CA MET A 333 -6.36 -0.48 3.06
C MET A 333 -7.87 -0.24 3.09
N GLU A 334 -8.58 -1.05 3.86
CA GLU A 334 -10.02 -0.94 4.07
C GLU A 334 -10.40 0.43 4.67
N GLU A 335 -9.63 0.88 5.65
CA GLU A 335 -9.82 2.21 6.23
C GLU A 335 -9.61 3.32 5.20
N TRP A 336 -8.55 3.25 4.38
CA TRP A 336 -8.36 4.22 3.30
C TRP A 336 -9.54 4.24 2.33
N LEU A 337 -9.96 3.05 1.84
CA LEU A 337 -11.04 2.93 0.86
C LEU A 337 -12.43 3.26 1.42
N THR A 338 -12.58 3.26 2.75
CA THR A 338 -13.79 3.74 3.41
C THR A 338 -13.99 5.25 3.21
N TYR A 339 -12.91 6.03 3.04
CA TYR A 339 -12.94 7.49 3.00
C TYR A 339 -12.41 8.10 1.71
N ALA A 340 -11.88 7.30 0.79
CA ALA A 340 -11.28 7.81 -0.44
C ALA A 340 -11.27 6.79 -1.58
N PRO A 341 -11.25 7.24 -2.84
CA PRO A 341 -11.15 6.38 -3.99
C PRO A 341 -9.77 5.70 -4.08
N HIS A 342 -9.74 4.49 -4.66
CA HIS A 342 -8.53 3.68 -4.79
C HIS A 342 -7.42 4.39 -5.59
N GLU A 343 -7.78 5.25 -6.54
CA GLU A 343 -6.84 6.05 -7.34
C GLU A 343 -5.96 6.95 -6.45
N SER A 344 -6.54 7.50 -5.38
CA SER A 344 -5.79 8.34 -4.43
C SER A 344 -4.75 7.55 -3.63
N LEU A 345 -5.04 6.29 -3.30
CA LEU A 345 -4.08 5.38 -2.67
C LEU A 345 -2.95 5.02 -3.63
N GLY A 346 -3.28 4.68 -4.87
CA GLY A 346 -2.29 4.42 -5.92
C GLY A 346 -1.38 5.63 -6.14
N TYR A 347 -1.95 6.84 -6.21
CA TYR A 347 -1.19 8.09 -6.27
C TYR A 347 -0.24 8.24 -5.06
N TYR A 348 -0.73 7.97 -3.86
CA TYR A 348 0.10 8.02 -2.66
C TYR A 348 1.26 7.02 -2.70
N MET A 349 1.06 5.84 -3.30
CA MET A 349 2.14 4.86 -3.53
C MET A 349 3.18 5.34 -4.53
N TYR A 350 2.76 6.03 -5.59
CA TYR A 350 3.67 6.60 -6.59
C TYR A 350 4.61 7.64 -6.01
N GLN A 351 4.10 8.51 -5.12
CA GLN A 351 4.84 9.64 -4.59
C GLN A 351 6.12 9.21 -3.85
N ARG A 352 7.27 9.79 -4.23
CA ARG A 352 8.55 9.73 -3.50
C ARG A 352 8.82 8.39 -2.80
N PRO A 353 8.90 7.27 -3.52
CA PRO A 353 9.02 5.96 -2.90
C PRO A 353 10.32 5.77 -2.08
N THR A 354 11.35 6.58 -2.35
CA THR A 354 12.64 6.59 -1.62
C THR A 354 12.65 7.48 -0.37
N SER A 355 11.53 8.09 -0.02
CA SER A 355 11.42 8.95 1.17
C SER A 355 10.40 8.38 2.14
N ALA A 356 10.74 8.33 3.42
CA ALA A 356 9.78 7.93 4.45
C ALA A 356 8.59 8.90 4.48
N LYS A 357 7.38 8.34 4.53
CA LYS A 357 6.14 9.09 4.51
C LYS A 357 5.24 8.71 5.68
N LYS A 358 4.57 9.71 6.24
CA LYS A 358 3.57 9.49 7.28
C LYS A 358 2.26 9.01 6.66
N LEU A 359 1.66 7.99 7.22
CA LEU A 359 0.43 7.37 6.77
C LEU A 359 -0.58 7.37 7.92
N TYR A 360 -1.53 8.31 7.89
CA TYR A 360 -2.59 8.52 8.87
C TYR A 360 -3.79 9.20 8.20
N PHE A 361 -4.92 9.29 8.89
CA PHE A 361 -6.20 9.70 8.28
C PHE A 361 -6.17 11.08 7.62
N ASP A 362 -5.54 12.08 8.22
CA ASP A 362 -5.53 13.47 7.69
C ASP A 362 -4.75 13.62 6.38
N ILE A 363 -3.98 12.59 5.97
CA ILE A 363 -3.30 12.61 4.66
C ILE A 363 -4.26 12.30 3.51
N ILE A 364 -5.39 11.63 3.78
CA ILE A 364 -6.33 11.13 2.78
C ILE A 364 -6.91 12.27 1.93
N PRO A 365 -7.49 13.34 2.50
CA PRO A 365 -8.06 14.42 1.71
C PRO A 365 -7.04 15.07 0.77
N LYS A 366 -5.81 15.24 1.26
CA LYS A 366 -4.72 15.80 0.46
C LYS A 366 -4.32 14.87 -0.69
N ALA A 367 -4.22 13.57 -0.44
CA ALA A 367 -3.88 12.59 -1.48
C ALA A 367 -4.96 12.53 -2.58
N VAL A 368 -6.24 12.68 -2.22
CA VAL A 368 -7.35 12.77 -3.19
C VAL A 368 -7.20 14.03 -4.05
N ASP A 369 -7.01 15.21 -3.46
CA ASP A 369 -6.93 16.46 -4.20
C ASP A 369 -5.69 16.54 -5.08
N GLU A 370 -4.57 16.00 -4.62
CA GLU A 370 -3.36 15.91 -5.44
C GLU A 370 -3.56 14.95 -6.64
N TYR A 371 -4.18 13.78 -6.43
CA TYR A 371 -4.54 12.89 -7.53
C TYR A 371 -5.43 13.60 -8.56
N LEU A 372 -6.53 14.24 -8.12
CA LEU A 372 -7.44 14.96 -9.00
C LEU A 372 -6.72 16.03 -9.82
N THR A 373 -5.78 16.75 -9.21
CA THR A 373 -4.96 17.76 -9.91
C THR A 373 -4.13 17.15 -11.05
N PHE A 374 -3.57 15.96 -10.85
CA PHE A 374 -2.81 15.25 -11.89
C PHE A 374 -3.72 14.63 -12.95
N ALA A 375 -4.86 14.06 -12.54
CA ALA A 375 -5.86 13.51 -13.46
C ALA A 375 -6.43 14.58 -14.41
N ASP A 376 -6.74 15.76 -13.86
CA ASP A 376 -7.28 16.87 -14.65
C ASP A 376 -6.29 17.37 -15.73
N LYS A 377 -4.99 17.41 -15.40
CA LYS A 377 -3.95 17.86 -16.33
C LYS A 377 -3.59 16.81 -17.41
N LEU A 378 -3.78 15.53 -17.14
CA LEU A 378 -3.25 14.45 -17.97
C LEU A 378 -3.71 14.51 -19.44
N PRO A 379 -5.00 14.76 -19.78
CA PRO A 379 -5.45 14.77 -21.16
C PRO A 379 -4.75 15.80 -22.04
N GLU A 380 -4.45 16.99 -21.48
CA GLU A 380 -3.92 18.13 -22.22
C GLU A 380 -2.39 18.20 -22.26
N GLN A 381 -1.70 17.33 -21.54
CA GLN A 381 -0.25 17.32 -21.47
C GLN A 381 0.39 16.79 -22.75
N GLU A 382 1.57 17.33 -23.10
CA GLU A 382 2.43 16.77 -24.13
C GLU A 382 2.93 15.38 -23.74
N PRO A 383 3.25 14.49 -24.71
CA PRO A 383 3.60 13.10 -24.48
C PRO A 383 4.72 12.88 -23.43
N ASP A 384 5.75 13.72 -23.44
CA ASP A 384 6.85 13.66 -22.47
C ASP A 384 6.39 13.98 -21.05
N LYS A 385 5.47 14.96 -20.91
CA LYS A 385 4.88 15.37 -19.63
C LYS A 385 3.88 14.35 -19.09
N LYS A 386 3.17 13.64 -19.98
CA LYS A 386 2.30 12.53 -19.58
C LYS A 386 3.07 11.43 -18.86
N LEU A 387 4.28 11.11 -19.33
CA LEU A 387 5.14 10.09 -18.70
C LEU A 387 5.73 10.52 -17.35
N ASP A 388 5.65 11.79 -16.98
CA ASP A 388 6.00 12.31 -15.65
C ASP A 388 4.77 12.43 -14.73
N ASN A 389 3.55 12.23 -15.27
CA ASN A 389 2.30 12.38 -14.53
C ASN A 389 1.92 11.08 -13.80
N PRO A 390 1.74 11.10 -12.46
CA PRO A 390 1.32 9.92 -11.69
C PRO A 390 0.04 9.25 -12.20
N ALA A 391 -0.96 10.02 -12.62
CA ALA A 391 -2.22 9.49 -13.10
C ALA A 391 -2.04 8.62 -14.37
N TRP A 392 -1.02 8.88 -15.19
CA TRP A 392 -0.67 8.05 -16.33
C TRP A 392 -0.36 6.60 -15.91
N PHE A 393 0.43 6.42 -14.84
CA PHE A 393 0.82 5.11 -14.34
C PHE A 393 -0.32 4.36 -13.67
N LEU A 394 -1.29 5.08 -13.09
CA LEU A 394 -2.44 4.48 -12.41
C LEU A 394 -3.48 3.95 -13.40
N HIS A 395 -3.53 4.53 -14.60
CA HIS A 395 -4.50 4.20 -15.64
C HIS A 395 -3.88 3.60 -16.90
N ASP A 396 -2.63 3.13 -16.81
CA ASP A 396 -1.85 2.59 -17.94
C ASP A 396 -1.91 3.46 -19.21
N GLY A 397 -1.85 4.77 -19.00
CA GLY A 397 -1.81 5.77 -20.07
C GLY A 397 -3.16 6.34 -20.49
N GLU A 398 -4.28 5.76 -20.11
CA GLU A 398 -5.63 6.21 -20.50
C GLU A 398 -6.47 6.57 -19.28
N LEU A 399 -6.70 7.87 -19.07
CA LEU A 399 -7.61 8.31 -18.00
C LEU A 399 -9.06 7.96 -18.39
N PRO A 400 -9.77 7.11 -17.64
CA PRO A 400 -11.18 6.84 -17.90
C PRO A 400 -12.02 8.11 -17.83
N SER A 401 -13.11 8.16 -18.61
CA SER A 401 -14.03 9.29 -18.56
C SER A 401 -14.62 9.46 -17.15
N GLY A 402 -14.78 10.73 -16.73
CA GLY A 402 -15.37 11.05 -15.42
C GLY A 402 -14.46 10.83 -14.22
N GLN A 403 -13.14 10.67 -14.42
CA GLN A 403 -12.15 10.56 -13.34
C GLN A 403 -11.66 11.91 -12.79
N THR A 404 -12.20 13.01 -13.27
CA THR A 404 -11.92 14.36 -12.77
C THR A 404 -13.07 14.88 -11.92
N SER A 405 -12.83 15.95 -11.18
CA SER A 405 -13.85 16.62 -10.37
C SER A 405 -13.67 18.14 -10.46
N PRO A 406 -14.74 18.92 -10.74
CA PRO A 406 -14.68 20.38 -10.73
C PRO A 406 -14.55 20.95 -9.31
N ILE A 407 -14.73 20.12 -8.29
CA ILE A 407 -14.69 20.50 -6.87
C ILE A 407 -13.65 19.62 -6.16
N SER A 408 -12.75 20.23 -5.38
CA SER A 408 -11.78 19.49 -4.58
C SER A 408 -12.45 18.75 -3.43
N PHE A 409 -11.84 17.66 -3.00
CA PHE A 409 -12.35 16.86 -1.88
C PHE A 409 -12.35 17.66 -0.56
N ALA A 410 -11.30 18.46 -0.33
CA ALA A 410 -11.26 19.36 0.82
C ALA A 410 -12.43 20.36 0.81
N LEU A 411 -12.82 20.86 -0.36
CA LEU A 411 -13.96 21.77 -0.47
C LEU A 411 -15.29 21.04 -0.22
N LEU A 412 -15.44 19.81 -0.67
CA LEU A 412 -16.60 18.96 -0.37
C LEU A 412 -16.73 18.67 1.13
N LEU A 413 -15.64 18.34 1.82
CA LEU A 413 -15.64 18.12 3.27
C LEU A 413 -16.14 19.36 4.01
N ASN A 414 -15.75 20.55 3.57
CA ASN A 414 -16.20 21.80 4.17
C ASN A 414 -17.67 22.10 3.84
N LEU A 415 -18.13 21.75 2.64
CA LEU A 415 -19.55 21.86 2.28
C LEU A 415 -20.42 20.98 3.18
N VAL A 416 -20.05 19.71 3.38
CA VAL A 416 -20.76 18.80 4.28
C VAL A 416 -20.79 19.35 5.69
N ASN A 417 -19.66 19.88 6.17
CA ASN A 417 -19.54 20.45 7.50
C ASN A 417 -20.47 21.68 7.70
N ALA A 418 -20.49 22.60 6.72
CA ALA A 418 -21.32 23.81 6.79
C ALA A 418 -22.81 23.51 6.62
N ALA A 419 -23.15 22.64 5.66
CA ALA A 419 -24.53 22.23 5.43
C ALA A 419 -25.10 21.39 6.60
N ASN A 420 -24.22 20.86 7.45
CA ASN A 420 -24.55 20.01 8.60
C ASN A 420 -25.54 18.90 8.22
N THR A 421 -25.29 18.24 7.10
CA THR A 421 -26.19 17.23 6.53
C THR A 421 -25.40 16.00 6.08
N ASP A 422 -26.06 14.86 6.14
CA ASP A 422 -25.59 13.59 5.58
C ASP A 422 -26.40 13.16 4.35
N ASP A 423 -27.31 14.01 3.88
CA ASP A 423 -28.10 13.76 2.67
C ASP A 423 -27.35 14.21 1.41
N PRO A 424 -26.94 13.26 0.54
CA PRO A 424 -26.31 13.61 -0.73
C PRO A 424 -27.13 14.55 -1.60
N ALA A 425 -28.47 14.47 -1.55
CA ALA A 425 -29.34 15.31 -2.38
C ALA A 425 -29.25 16.79 -1.99
N VAL A 426 -29.03 17.08 -0.71
CA VAL A 426 -28.80 18.47 -0.25
C VAL A 426 -27.46 18.98 -0.76
N LEU A 427 -26.39 18.17 -0.69
CA LEU A 427 -25.07 18.54 -1.18
C LEU A 427 -25.07 18.78 -2.69
N TRP A 428 -25.78 17.95 -3.45
CA TRP A 428 -25.89 18.09 -4.90
C TRP A 428 -26.63 19.38 -5.32
N LYS A 429 -27.49 19.97 -4.49
CA LYS A 429 -28.08 21.30 -4.76
C LYS A 429 -27.01 22.39 -4.79
N PHE A 430 -26.09 22.39 -3.82
CA PHE A 430 -24.97 23.33 -3.79
C PHE A 430 -23.98 23.07 -4.93
N ILE A 431 -23.66 21.79 -5.20
CA ILE A 431 -22.80 21.40 -6.29
C ILE A 431 -23.35 21.88 -7.63
N HIS A 432 -24.65 21.71 -7.86
CA HIS A 432 -25.30 22.13 -9.10
C HIS A 432 -25.33 23.67 -9.29
N GLN A 433 -25.40 24.44 -8.19
CA GLN A 433 -25.27 25.90 -8.26
C GLN A 433 -23.83 26.30 -8.68
N TYR A 434 -22.83 25.57 -8.22
CA TYR A 434 -21.41 25.82 -8.55
C TYR A 434 -21.02 25.34 -9.95
N SER A 435 -21.52 24.18 -10.38
CA SER A 435 -21.27 23.51 -11.64
C SER A 435 -22.60 22.98 -12.21
N PRO A 436 -23.36 23.82 -12.92
CA PRO A 436 -24.73 23.50 -13.37
C PRO A 436 -24.83 22.27 -14.30
N GLU A 437 -23.76 21.97 -15.04
CA GLU A 437 -23.67 20.82 -15.92
C GLU A 437 -23.36 19.50 -15.21
N ALA A 438 -22.83 19.54 -13.96
CA ALA A 438 -22.48 18.34 -13.24
C ALA A 438 -23.71 17.65 -12.62
N THR A 439 -23.81 16.35 -12.86
CA THR A 439 -24.82 15.48 -12.28
C THR A 439 -24.17 14.20 -11.73
N PRO A 440 -24.85 13.47 -10.82
CA PRO A 440 -24.34 12.18 -10.35
C PRO A 440 -23.93 11.20 -11.46
N ASP A 441 -24.64 11.24 -12.58
CA ASP A 441 -24.46 10.31 -13.72
C ASP A 441 -23.27 10.69 -14.61
N ASN A 442 -23.06 12.00 -14.87
CA ASN A 442 -21.99 12.45 -15.76
C ASN A 442 -20.70 12.82 -15.05
N ALA A 443 -20.71 12.91 -13.71
CA ALA A 443 -19.55 13.18 -12.87
C ALA A 443 -19.33 12.06 -11.82
N PRO A 444 -19.04 10.82 -12.24
CA PRO A 444 -19.00 9.67 -11.33
C PRO A 444 -17.92 9.79 -10.26
N MET A 445 -16.77 10.40 -10.53
CA MET A 445 -15.78 10.68 -9.50
C MET A 445 -16.33 11.63 -8.44
N LEU A 446 -16.92 12.73 -8.85
CA LEU A 446 -17.53 13.70 -7.93
C LEU A 446 -18.63 13.03 -7.08
N ASN A 447 -19.44 12.17 -7.67
CA ASN A 447 -20.48 11.44 -6.94
C ASN A 447 -19.90 10.49 -5.89
N ARG A 448 -18.81 9.78 -6.20
CA ARG A 448 -18.07 8.97 -5.21
C ARG A 448 -17.50 9.85 -4.09
N LEU A 449 -16.92 10.99 -4.44
CA LEU A 449 -16.34 11.93 -3.47
C LEU A 449 -17.38 12.51 -2.50
N VAL A 450 -18.60 12.76 -2.96
CA VAL A 450 -19.73 13.17 -2.08
C VAL A 450 -19.99 12.11 -1.01
N GLY A 451 -20.04 10.83 -1.40
CA GLY A 451 -20.23 9.73 -0.45
C GLY A 451 -19.07 9.62 0.56
N TYR A 452 -17.83 9.71 0.10
CA TYR A 452 -16.65 9.70 0.97
C TYR A 452 -16.61 10.92 1.92
N ALA A 453 -16.99 12.10 1.45
CA ALA A 453 -17.02 13.31 2.26
C ALA A 453 -18.04 13.20 3.40
N ILE A 454 -19.23 12.66 3.13
CA ILE A 454 -20.25 12.39 4.14
C ILE A 454 -19.73 11.40 5.19
N LYS A 455 -19.09 10.30 4.73
CA LYS A 455 -18.56 9.28 5.64
C LYS A 455 -17.44 9.84 6.52
N TYR A 456 -16.51 10.57 5.92
CA TYR A 456 -15.42 11.23 6.65
C TYR A 456 -15.96 12.24 7.69
N TYR A 457 -16.95 13.04 7.29
CA TYR A 457 -17.60 14.01 8.17
C TYR A 457 -18.21 13.33 9.39
N LYS A 458 -19.00 12.26 9.19
CA LYS A 458 -19.65 11.52 10.27
C LYS A 458 -18.67 10.94 11.28
N ASP A 459 -17.56 10.39 10.80
CA ASP A 459 -16.65 9.61 11.63
C ASP A 459 -15.57 10.47 12.31
N PHE A 460 -15.14 11.57 11.69
CA PHE A 460 -14.01 12.36 12.18
C PHE A 460 -14.34 13.82 12.50
N VAL A 461 -15.25 14.43 11.75
CA VAL A 461 -15.52 15.87 11.92
C VAL A 461 -16.62 16.10 12.94
N LEU A 462 -17.75 15.42 12.77
CA LEU A 462 -18.93 15.63 13.62
C LEU A 462 -18.68 15.35 15.12
N PRO A 463 -17.92 14.29 15.51
CA PRO A 463 -17.63 14.03 16.93
C PRO A 463 -16.73 15.08 17.60
N GLU A 464 -15.87 15.76 16.82
CA GLU A 464 -14.93 16.76 17.33
C GLU A 464 -15.40 18.20 17.12
N LYS A 465 -16.57 18.39 16.50
CA LYS A 465 -17.11 19.68 16.17
C LYS A 465 -17.45 20.50 17.42
N CYS A 466 -16.82 21.65 17.56
CA CYS A 466 -17.00 22.51 18.73
C CYS A 466 -17.13 23.96 18.31
N TYR A 467 -18.32 24.50 18.43
CA TYR A 467 -18.61 25.91 18.16
C TYR A 467 -18.32 26.78 19.37
N ARG A 468 -17.87 27.99 19.14
CA ARG A 468 -17.75 29.02 20.17
C ARG A 468 -18.44 30.32 19.77
N ALA A 469 -18.78 31.13 20.74
CA ALA A 469 -19.25 32.48 20.48
C ALA A 469 -18.10 33.35 19.91
N PRO A 470 -18.40 34.23 18.95
CA PRO A 470 -17.45 35.27 18.55
C PRO A 470 -17.29 36.30 19.67
N ASP A 471 -16.08 36.85 19.82
CA ASP A 471 -15.86 38.01 20.66
C ASP A 471 -16.43 39.30 20.01
N GLU A 472 -16.29 40.45 20.67
CA GLU A 472 -16.85 41.73 20.18
C GLU A 472 -16.22 42.13 18.83
N ARG A 473 -14.90 41.94 18.66
CA ARG A 473 -14.14 42.27 17.45
C ARG A 473 -14.51 41.33 16.32
N GLU A 474 -14.56 40.05 16.58
CA GLU A 474 -14.97 39.00 15.64
C GLU A 474 -16.42 39.18 15.19
N SER A 475 -17.33 39.53 16.13
CA SER A 475 -18.73 39.83 15.83
C SER A 475 -18.86 41.04 14.89
N ALA A 476 -18.06 42.08 15.11
CA ALA A 476 -18.04 43.26 14.23
C ALA A 476 -17.56 42.88 12.82
N ALA A 477 -16.47 42.14 12.71
CA ALA A 477 -15.91 41.68 11.44
C ALA A 477 -16.87 40.73 10.68
N LEU A 478 -17.53 39.84 11.38
CA LEU A 478 -18.53 38.93 10.78
C LEU A 478 -19.78 39.70 10.27
N LYS A 479 -20.28 40.67 11.01
CA LYS A 479 -21.36 41.55 10.55
C LYS A 479 -20.99 42.36 9.32
N ASP A 480 -19.80 42.92 9.30
CA ASP A 480 -19.27 43.65 8.15
C ASP A 480 -19.11 42.72 6.94
N LEU A 481 -18.58 41.49 7.13
CA LEU A 481 -18.48 40.49 6.07
C LEU A 481 -19.85 40.15 5.50
N ALA A 482 -20.85 39.88 6.35
CA ALA A 482 -22.22 39.59 5.91
C ALA A 482 -22.84 40.73 5.09
N ALA A 483 -22.61 42.01 5.51
CA ALA A 483 -23.08 43.20 4.78
C ALA A 483 -22.41 43.33 3.40
N ARG A 484 -21.08 43.13 3.33
CA ARG A 484 -20.31 43.17 2.08
C ARG A 484 -20.77 42.10 1.11
N LEU A 485 -20.87 40.84 1.59
CA LEU A 485 -21.32 39.75 0.77
C LEU A 485 -22.74 39.97 0.23
N SER A 486 -23.66 40.49 1.06
CA SER A 486 -25.04 40.81 0.64
C SER A 486 -25.12 41.91 -0.45
N ALA A 487 -24.09 42.71 -0.62
CA ALA A 487 -24.01 43.72 -1.65
C ALA A 487 -23.32 43.23 -2.95
N MET A 488 -22.80 42.01 -2.95
CA MET A 488 -22.15 41.36 -4.10
C MET A 488 -23.13 40.54 -4.93
N ASP A 489 -22.85 40.45 -6.22
CA ASP A 489 -23.59 39.55 -7.11
C ASP A 489 -23.26 38.08 -6.86
N GLU A 490 -24.24 37.20 -7.02
CA GLU A 490 -24.02 35.75 -7.00
C GLU A 490 -23.22 35.33 -8.25
N GLY A 491 -22.31 34.36 -8.09
CA GLY A 491 -21.54 33.79 -9.23
C GLY A 491 -20.23 34.50 -9.53
N LEU A 492 -19.79 35.45 -8.73
CA LEU A 492 -18.45 36.04 -8.83
C LEU A 492 -17.35 35.00 -8.56
N GLY A 493 -16.11 35.31 -8.92
CA GLY A 493 -14.96 34.46 -8.69
C GLY A 493 -14.57 34.33 -7.20
N ALA A 494 -13.93 33.24 -6.85
CA ALA A 494 -13.48 32.98 -5.49
C ALA A 494 -12.53 34.05 -4.93
N ASP A 495 -11.74 34.72 -5.81
CA ASP A 495 -10.79 35.75 -5.44
C ASP A 495 -11.49 37.07 -5.08
N GLU A 496 -12.59 37.37 -5.74
CA GLU A 496 -13.43 38.52 -5.45
C GLU A 496 -14.06 38.39 -4.06
N TYR A 497 -14.67 37.28 -3.77
CA TYR A 497 -15.18 36.99 -2.42
C TYR A 497 -14.08 37.00 -1.37
N MET A 498 -12.92 36.44 -1.69
CA MET A 498 -11.79 36.41 -0.77
C MET A 498 -11.25 37.79 -0.42
N THR A 499 -11.32 38.73 -1.37
CA THR A 499 -10.97 40.13 -1.17
C THR A 499 -11.84 40.77 -0.08
N GLU A 500 -13.14 40.53 -0.11
CA GLU A 500 -14.06 41.05 0.91
C GLU A 500 -13.86 40.38 2.28
N VAL A 501 -13.51 39.08 2.31
CA VAL A 501 -13.14 38.40 3.57
C VAL A 501 -11.92 39.08 4.22
N PHE A 502 -10.89 39.37 3.42
CA PHE A 502 -9.71 40.09 3.91
C PHE A 502 -10.04 41.53 4.35
N SER A 503 -10.87 42.26 3.57
CA SER A 503 -11.27 43.62 3.87
C SER A 503 -12.06 43.69 5.17
N ALA A 504 -13.03 42.81 5.37
CA ALA A 504 -13.80 42.75 6.60
C ALA A 504 -12.92 42.53 7.84
N GLY A 505 -11.97 41.60 7.77
CA GLY A 505 -11.01 41.40 8.85
C GLY A 505 -10.16 42.63 9.13
N LYS A 506 -9.55 43.20 8.09
CA LYS A 506 -8.63 44.33 8.19
C LYS A 506 -9.31 45.59 8.73
N GLU A 507 -10.49 45.91 8.24
CA GLU A 507 -11.23 47.11 8.63
C GLU A 507 -11.80 47.03 10.05
N ASN A 508 -11.97 45.79 10.57
CA ASN A 508 -12.37 45.55 11.95
C ASN A 508 -11.18 45.21 12.87
N GLY A 509 -9.97 45.63 12.50
CA GLY A 509 -8.81 45.65 13.38
C GLY A 509 -7.91 44.42 13.34
N PHE A 510 -8.14 43.42 12.47
CA PHE A 510 -7.19 42.33 12.23
C PHE A 510 -6.12 42.80 11.26
N ASP A 511 -4.99 43.21 11.77
CA ASP A 511 -3.89 43.64 10.94
C ASP A 511 -3.23 42.49 10.17
N LYS A 512 -2.21 42.76 9.36
CA LYS A 512 -1.55 41.73 8.54
C LYS A 512 -0.97 40.58 9.36
N SER A 513 -0.58 40.80 10.59
CA SER A 513 -0.02 39.79 11.50
C SER A 513 -1.12 38.92 12.15
N GLU A 514 -2.32 39.47 12.29
CA GLU A 514 -3.48 38.84 12.94
C GLU A 514 -4.51 38.23 11.95
N LEU A 515 -4.26 38.31 10.63
CA LEU A 515 -5.15 37.72 9.64
C LEU A 515 -5.35 36.19 9.87
N ARG A 516 -4.35 35.53 10.42
CA ARG A 516 -4.48 34.12 10.78
C ARG A 516 -5.52 33.90 11.87
N ASP A 517 -5.59 34.79 12.84
CA ASP A 517 -6.58 34.73 13.94
C ASP A 517 -7.98 35.05 13.43
N TRP A 518 -8.12 35.96 12.46
CA TRP A 518 -9.38 36.22 11.77
C TRP A 518 -9.90 34.96 11.04
N PHE A 519 -9.08 34.29 10.27
CA PHE A 519 -9.51 33.06 9.61
C PHE A 519 -9.83 31.94 10.61
N LYS A 520 -9.04 31.83 11.68
CA LYS A 520 -9.33 30.88 12.76
C LYS A 520 -10.69 31.18 13.40
N ALA A 521 -11.01 32.46 13.66
CA ALA A 521 -12.30 32.87 14.17
C ALA A 521 -13.45 32.49 13.23
N ILE A 522 -13.32 32.75 11.92
CA ILE A 522 -14.31 32.33 10.93
C ILE A 522 -14.59 30.81 11.05
N TYR A 523 -13.53 29.99 11.11
CA TYR A 523 -13.71 28.55 11.14
C TYR A 523 -14.30 28.04 12.46
N GLU A 524 -13.84 28.53 13.60
CA GLU A 524 -14.34 28.13 14.90
C GLU A 524 -15.80 28.56 15.14
N VAL A 525 -16.15 29.75 14.67
CA VAL A 525 -17.50 30.32 14.86
C VAL A 525 -18.52 29.76 13.87
N LEU A 526 -18.14 29.62 12.58
CA LEU A 526 -19.07 29.21 11.53
C LEU A 526 -19.07 27.70 11.27
N LEU A 527 -17.93 27.03 11.42
CA LEU A 527 -17.78 25.63 11.06
C LEU A 527 -17.50 24.71 12.25
N GLY A 528 -17.25 25.26 13.44
CA GLY A 528 -16.93 24.47 14.64
C GLY A 528 -15.57 23.77 14.57
N GLN A 529 -14.61 24.28 13.77
CA GLN A 529 -13.28 23.72 13.58
C GLN A 529 -12.21 24.82 13.64
N SER A 530 -10.97 24.47 14.01
CA SER A 530 -9.86 25.44 14.07
C SER A 530 -9.22 25.76 12.71
N GLN A 531 -9.58 25.02 11.67
CA GLN A 531 -9.08 25.15 10.30
C GLN A 531 -10.23 24.96 9.30
N GLY A 532 -10.07 25.49 8.10
CA GLY A 532 -11.09 25.37 7.06
C GLY A 532 -10.54 25.69 5.66
N PRO A 533 -11.44 25.77 4.66
CA PRO A 533 -11.08 25.99 3.26
C PRO A 533 -10.60 27.42 3.01
N ARG A 534 -10.07 27.66 1.80
CA ARG A 534 -9.99 29.01 1.27
C ARG A 534 -11.42 29.60 1.23
N PHE A 535 -11.72 30.54 2.12
CA PHE A 535 -13.09 30.95 2.42
C PHE A 535 -13.82 31.58 1.22
N GLY A 536 -13.10 32.25 0.31
CA GLY A 536 -13.67 32.71 -0.95
C GLY A 536 -14.16 31.58 -1.87
N SER A 537 -13.44 30.47 -1.94
CA SER A 537 -13.89 29.26 -2.66
C SER A 537 -15.11 28.61 -1.99
N PHE A 538 -15.13 28.64 -0.66
CA PHE A 538 -16.28 28.17 0.11
C PHE A 538 -17.53 29.02 -0.17
N ILE A 539 -17.43 30.35 -0.13
CA ILE A 539 -18.55 31.26 -0.45
C ILE A 539 -19.09 30.99 -1.86
N ARG A 540 -18.21 30.81 -2.83
CA ARG A 540 -18.60 30.50 -4.21
C ARG A 540 -19.38 29.19 -4.32
N LEU A 541 -19.02 28.17 -3.56
CA LEU A 541 -19.70 26.87 -3.57
C LEU A 541 -20.99 26.87 -2.73
N TYR A 542 -20.93 27.43 -1.53
CA TYR A 542 -22.04 27.44 -0.58
C TYR A 542 -23.12 28.46 -0.95
N GLY A 543 -22.75 29.48 -1.71
CA GLY A 543 -23.59 30.60 -2.11
C GLY A 543 -23.54 31.77 -1.14
N VAL A 544 -23.70 32.99 -1.69
CA VAL A 544 -23.68 34.23 -0.91
C VAL A 544 -24.79 34.26 0.12
N LYS A 545 -26.03 33.94 -0.27
CA LYS A 545 -27.21 33.93 0.62
C LYS A 545 -27.05 32.94 1.77
N ASP A 546 -26.63 31.73 1.47
CA ASP A 546 -26.48 30.69 2.50
C ASP A 546 -25.29 31.00 3.42
N THR A 547 -24.19 31.57 2.91
CA THR A 547 -23.06 32.06 3.72
C THR A 547 -23.48 33.21 4.64
N THR A 548 -24.23 34.17 4.12
CA THR A 548 -24.75 35.29 4.94
C THR A 548 -25.68 34.81 6.04
N LYS A 549 -26.55 33.84 5.71
CA LYS A 549 -27.41 33.19 6.70
C LYS A 549 -26.58 32.41 7.73
N LEU A 550 -25.57 31.67 7.32
CA LEU A 550 -24.68 30.94 8.24
C LEU A 550 -24.01 31.90 9.24
N ILE A 551 -23.52 33.04 8.76
CA ILE A 551 -22.95 34.09 9.61
C ILE A 551 -24.00 34.62 10.59
N GLN A 552 -25.21 34.92 10.13
CA GLN A 552 -26.30 35.43 11.01
C GLN A 552 -26.68 34.38 12.05
N ASP A 553 -26.84 33.12 11.67
CA ASP A 553 -27.19 32.02 12.60
C ASP A 553 -26.09 31.84 13.68
N ALA A 554 -24.82 32.01 13.33
CA ALA A 554 -23.73 31.99 14.30
C ALA A 554 -23.76 33.20 15.25
N LEU A 555 -23.99 34.40 14.72
CA LEU A 555 -24.12 35.62 15.52
C LEU A 555 -25.34 35.55 16.50
N ASP A 556 -26.39 34.87 16.09
CA ASP A 556 -27.60 34.63 16.92
C ASP A 556 -27.37 33.49 17.96
N GLY A 557 -26.18 32.86 17.96
CA GLY A 557 -25.83 31.81 18.92
C GLY A 557 -26.49 30.44 18.68
N LYS A 558 -27.08 30.20 17.50
CA LYS A 558 -27.82 28.98 17.21
C LYS A 558 -26.97 27.72 17.25
N PHE A 559 -25.66 27.81 16.98
CA PHE A 559 -24.76 26.67 16.98
C PHE A 559 -24.20 26.28 18.36
N ILE A 560 -24.28 27.19 19.34
CA ILE A 560 -23.79 26.95 20.70
C ILE A 560 -24.86 26.27 21.55
N ALA A 561 -26.11 26.35 21.14
CA ALA A 561 -27.25 25.75 21.84
C ALA A 561 -27.52 24.29 21.43
N MET A 562 -26.72 23.77 20.46
CA MET A 562 -26.76 22.37 20.02
C MET A 562 -25.71 21.55 20.74
#